data_8f765e028a9befcbaaac1eb18d63585b
#
_entry.id   8f765e028a9befcbaaac1eb18d63585b
#
_cell.length_a   1.000
_cell.length_b   1.000
_cell.length_c   1.000
_cell.angle_alpha   90.00
_cell.angle_beta   90.00
_cell.angle_gamma   90.00
#
_symmetry.space_group_name_H-M   'P 1'
#
loop_
_entity.id
_entity.type
_entity.pdbx_description
1 polymer ?
#
loop_
_entity_poly.entity_id
_entity_poly.type
_entity_poly.pdbx_seq_one_letter_code
_entity_poly.pdbx_strand_id
1 'polypeptide(L)'
;MKKILVTGGTTFVSKYVAEYFVNVGYEVFVLNRNSKPQVQGVKLIEADRHNLGGVLKDTFFDVVADITAYNDNDIIDFVKELGSFDQYIMISSSAVYPEYGVQPFLEESEKSENKFWGAYGTNKIAAEKALLERVKDAYILRPPYLYGPMNNVYREAFVFDCALADRKFYLPQDGGMKLQFFHVKDLCRLMEVIIKEKPEEHILNVGNVEAVSIKEWVTKCYESIGKIPNFVNVYEEIEQRNYFSFYNYEYYLDVSRQNKIYPETISLEDGLRDSVKWYLEHRTEVNK
;
A
#
# COMPACT_ATOMS: atom_id res chain seq x y z
N MET A 1 -11.58 3.19 -24.79
CA MET A 1 -10.65 2.68 -23.76
C MET A 1 -10.59 3.75 -22.67
N LYS A 2 -10.79 3.40 -21.40
CA LYS A 2 -10.70 4.36 -20.29
C LYS A 2 -9.23 4.77 -20.08
N LYS A 3 -9.00 6.06 -19.79
CA LYS A 3 -7.68 6.61 -19.50
C LYS A 3 -7.47 6.72 -18.01
N ILE A 4 -6.39 6.16 -17.50
CA ILE A 4 -6.00 6.29 -16.10
C ILE A 4 -4.63 6.95 -15.99
N LEU A 5 -4.51 7.96 -15.14
CA LEU A 5 -3.24 8.56 -14.75
C LEU A 5 -2.80 7.98 -13.41
N VAL A 6 -1.61 7.37 -13.38
CA VAL A 6 -1.00 6.82 -12.17
C VAL A 6 0.21 7.67 -11.80
N THR A 7 0.22 8.26 -10.60
CA THR A 7 1.43 8.96 -10.12
C THR A 7 2.48 7.93 -9.67
N GLY A 8 3.72 8.10 -10.12
CA GLY A 8 4.80 7.14 -9.92
C GLY A 8 4.89 6.12 -11.06
N GLY A 9 4.52 4.87 -10.82
CA GLY A 9 4.50 3.80 -11.85
C GLY A 9 5.79 2.98 -11.96
N THR A 10 6.77 3.19 -11.09
CA THR A 10 8.09 2.53 -11.22
C THR A 10 8.53 1.73 -9.98
N THR A 11 7.79 1.80 -8.88
CA THR A 11 8.17 1.14 -7.61
C THR A 11 6.95 0.59 -6.91
N PHE A 12 7.00 -0.65 -6.46
CA PHE A 12 6.00 -1.40 -5.71
C PHE A 12 4.54 -1.06 -6.09
N VAL A 13 3.79 -0.43 -5.17
CA VAL A 13 2.35 -0.20 -5.36
C VAL A 13 2.05 0.52 -6.67
N SER A 14 2.75 1.62 -6.97
CA SER A 14 2.51 2.37 -8.20
C SER A 14 2.90 1.60 -9.47
N LYS A 15 3.97 0.79 -9.42
CA LYS A 15 4.39 -0.09 -10.52
C LYS A 15 3.35 -1.17 -10.75
N TYR A 16 2.88 -1.83 -9.67
CA TYR A 16 1.88 -2.88 -9.75
C TYR A 16 0.53 -2.35 -10.26
N VAL A 17 0.08 -1.20 -9.76
CA VAL A 17 -1.15 -0.52 -10.24
C VAL A 17 -1.05 -0.21 -11.74
N ALA A 18 0.08 0.35 -12.20
CA ALA A 18 0.27 0.66 -13.61
C ALA A 18 0.20 -0.61 -14.48
N GLU A 19 0.91 -1.68 -14.09
CA GLU A 19 0.89 -2.96 -14.81
C GLU A 19 -0.50 -3.61 -14.80
N TYR A 20 -1.17 -3.62 -13.64
CA TYR A 20 -2.51 -4.17 -13.51
C TYR A 20 -3.50 -3.52 -14.49
N PHE A 21 -3.54 -2.17 -14.52
CA PHE A 21 -4.48 -1.46 -15.37
C PHE A 21 -4.14 -1.56 -16.87
N VAL A 22 -2.87 -1.72 -17.24
CA VAL A 22 -2.49 -2.11 -18.62
C VAL A 22 -3.09 -3.47 -18.96
N ASN A 23 -2.92 -4.46 -18.09
CA ASN A 23 -3.38 -5.83 -18.32
C ASN A 23 -4.90 -5.98 -18.41
N VAL A 24 -5.66 -5.13 -17.70
CA VAL A 24 -7.13 -5.11 -17.80
C VAL A 24 -7.66 -4.14 -18.86
N GLY A 25 -6.78 -3.60 -19.72
CA GLY A 25 -7.15 -2.91 -20.95
C GLY A 25 -7.42 -1.42 -20.82
N TYR A 26 -6.87 -0.75 -19.80
CA TYR A 26 -6.87 0.72 -19.73
C TYR A 26 -5.75 1.32 -20.57
N GLU A 27 -5.96 2.55 -21.03
CA GLU A 27 -4.88 3.41 -21.53
C GLU A 27 -4.20 4.06 -20.32
N VAL A 28 -3.04 3.53 -19.93
CA VAL A 28 -2.35 3.91 -18.69
C VAL A 28 -1.30 4.98 -18.98
N PHE A 29 -1.43 6.12 -18.31
CA PHE A 29 -0.43 7.15 -18.24
C PHE A 29 0.27 7.08 -16.88
N VAL A 30 1.58 7.23 -16.85
CA VAL A 30 2.36 7.31 -15.62
C VAL A 30 3.06 8.66 -15.53
N LEU A 31 2.95 9.32 -14.38
CA LEU A 31 3.61 10.59 -14.11
C LEU A 31 4.80 10.37 -13.18
N ASN A 32 6.01 10.55 -13.69
CA ASN A 32 7.24 10.49 -12.90
C ASN A 32 8.42 11.16 -13.59
N ARG A 33 9.55 11.28 -12.91
CA ARG A 33 10.78 11.93 -13.38
C ARG A 33 11.67 11.03 -14.25
N ASN A 34 11.17 9.91 -14.76
CA ASN A 34 11.86 8.98 -15.66
C ASN A 34 13.22 8.46 -15.12
N SER A 35 13.35 8.33 -13.80
CA SER A 35 14.58 7.88 -13.17
C SER A 35 14.75 6.34 -13.12
N LYS A 36 13.73 5.60 -13.50
CA LYS A 36 13.70 4.13 -13.52
C LYS A 36 12.95 3.62 -14.76
N PRO A 37 13.22 2.37 -15.20
CA PRO A 37 12.48 1.76 -16.31
C PRO A 37 10.97 1.77 -16.07
N GLN A 38 10.22 2.06 -17.11
CA GLN A 38 8.76 2.09 -17.08
C GLN A 38 8.17 0.68 -17.29
N VAL A 39 6.97 0.47 -16.80
CA VAL A 39 6.16 -0.73 -17.13
C VAL A 39 5.87 -0.75 -18.63
N GLN A 40 5.88 -1.94 -19.22
CA GLN A 40 5.52 -2.09 -20.64
C GLN A 40 4.05 -1.73 -20.87
N GLY A 41 3.76 -0.98 -21.93
CA GLY A 41 2.41 -0.59 -22.30
C GLY A 41 1.89 0.72 -21.68
N VAL A 42 2.65 1.35 -20.78
CA VAL A 42 2.28 2.68 -20.26
C VAL A 42 2.76 3.81 -21.16
N LYS A 43 2.10 4.97 -21.06
CA LYS A 43 2.51 6.23 -21.65
C LYS A 43 3.14 7.11 -20.57
N LEU A 44 4.42 7.42 -20.71
CA LEU A 44 5.12 8.28 -19.76
C LEU A 44 4.75 9.75 -19.97
N ILE A 45 4.41 10.41 -18.88
CA ILE A 45 4.41 11.87 -18.73
C ILE A 45 5.60 12.19 -17.84
N GLU A 46 6.72 12.59 -18.46
CA GLU A 46 7.94 12.92 -17.73
C GLU A 46 7.83 14.32 -17.15
N ALA A 47 7.60 14.40 -15.84
CA ALA A 47 7.52 15.66 -15.11
C ALA A 47 7.76 15.45 -13.60
N ASP A 48 8.08 16.54 -12.92
CA ASP A 48 8.00 16.61 -11.45
C ASP A 48 6.59 17.06 -11.04
N ARG A 49 5.97 16.36 -10.09
CA ARG A 49 4.60 16.68 -9.62
C ARG A 49 4.45 18.08 -9.06
N HIS A 50 5.54 18.70 -8.59
CA HIS A 50 5.58 20.09 -8.09
C HIS A 50 5.85 21.13 -9.19
N ASN A 51 6.18 20.68 -10.40
CA ASN A 51 6.46 21.56 -11.53
C ASN A 51 6.03 20.88 -12.84
N LEU A 52 4.74 20.78 -13.05
CA LEU A 52 4.16 20.10 -14.20
C LEU A 52 4.19 20.94 -15.49
N GLY A 53 4.36 22.26 -15.38
CA GLY A 53 4.46 23.12 -16.56
C GLY A 53 3.24 23.09 -17.49
N GLY A 54 2.07 22.72 -16.97
CA GLY A 54 0.82 22.65 -17.72
C GLY A 54 0.66 21.39 -18.59
N VAL A 55 1.55 20.41 -18.50
CA VAL A 55 1.53 19.18 -19.36
C VAL A 55 0.25 18.36 -19.22
N LEU A 56 -0.52 18.56 -18.16
CA LEU A 56 -1.79 17.85 -17.91
C LEU A 56 -3.04 18.66 -18.23
N LYS A 57 -2.93 19.98 -18.44
CA LYS A 57 -4.08 20.91 -18.51
C LYS A 57 -5.12 20.57 -19.57
N ASP A 58 -4.67 20.11 -20.72
CA ASP A 58 -5.55 19.82 -21.87
C ASP A 58 -5.89 18.33 -22.01
N THR A 59 -5.59 17.54 -20.96
CA THR A 59 -5.84 16.09 -20.99
C THR A 59 -6.98 15.73 -20.06
N PHE A 60 -7.95 14.96 -20.57
CA PHE A 60 -8.98 14.33 -19.77
C PHE A 60 -8.54 12.93 -19.35
N PHE A 61 -8.74 12.60 -18.07
CA PHE A 61 -8.57 11.26 -17.54
C PHE A 61 -9.89 10.74 -16.94
N ASP A 62 -10.28 9.51 -17.27
CA ASP A 62 -11.40 8.87 -16.59
C ASP A 62 -11.08 8.66 -15.10
N VAL A 63 -9.81 8.39 -14.78
CA VAL A 63 -9.35 8.15 -13.40
C VAL A 63 -7.99 8.77 -13.17
N VAL A 64 -7.84 9.43 -12.03
CA VAL A 64 -6.54 9.79 -11.44
C VAL A 64 -6.28 8.88 -10.25
N ALA A 65 -5.26 8.02 -10.34
CA ALA A 65 -4.78 7.15 -9.26
C ALA A 65 -3.53 7.77 -8.63
N ASP A 66 -3.71 8.52 -7.54
CA ASP A 66 -2.60 9.17 -6.84
C ASP A 66 -2.01 8.27 -5.76
N ILE A 67 -0.92 7.61 -6.12
CA ILE A 67 -0.21 6.64 -5.27
C ILE A 67 0.91 7.32 -4.47
N THR A 68 1.43 8.44 -4.98
CA THR A 68 2.66 9.08 -4.47
C THR A 68 2.43 10.43 -3.78
N ALA A 69 1.20 10.73 -3.38
CA ALA A 69 0.94 11.88 -2.51
C ALA A 69 1.34 11.56 -1.06
N TYR A 70 2.34 12.22 -0.55
CA TYR A 70 2.84 12.04 0.82
C TYR A 70 2.48 13.17 1.77
N ASN A 71 2.22 14.38 1.26
CA ASN A 71 1.88 15.57 2.04
C ASN A 71 0.90 16.47 1.30
N ASP A 72 0.47 17.55 1.94
CA ASP A 72 -0.48 18.53 1.39
C ASP A 72 0.02 19.22 0.12
N ASN A 73 1.30 19.60 0.05
CA ASN A 73 1.88 20.24 -1.13
C ASN A 73 1.85 19.31 -2.34
N ASP A 74 2.06 17.99 -2.14
CA ASP A 74 1.91 16.99 -3.19
C ASP A 74 0.53 17.05 -3.85
N ILE A 75 -0.51 17.29 -3.07
CA ILE A 75 -1.89 17.41 -3.56
C ILE A 75 -2.14 18.81 -4.17
N ILE A 76 -1.73 19.86 -3.47
CA ILE A 76 -2.01 21.24 -3.87
C ILE A 76 -1.41 21.54 -5.26
N ASP A 77 -0.14 21.21 -5.43
CA ASP A 77 0.59 21.46 -6.68
C ASP A 77 0.03 20.61 -7.82
N PHE A 78 -0.23 19.34 -7.54
CA PHE A 78 -0.70 18.38 -8.54
C PHE A 78 -2.12 18.70 -9.03
N VAL A 79 -3.09 18.88 -8.11
CA VAL A 79 -4.49 19.12 -8.47
C VAL A 79 -4.66 20.45 -9.21
N LYS A 80 -3.87 21.48 -8.85
CA LYS A 80 -3.88 22.78 -9.54
C LYS A 80 -3.53 22.68 -11.03
N GLU A 81 -2.68 21.73 -11.40
CA GLU A 81 -2.18 21.55 -12.76
C GLU A 81 -2.91 20.44 -13.54
N LEU A 82 -3.82 19.70 -12.88
CA LEU A 82 -4.67 18.73 -13.55
C LEU A 82 -5.66 19.41 -14.49
N GLY A 83 -5.87 18.77 -15.65
CA GLY A 83 -7.01 19.07 -16.51
C GLY A 83 -8.32 18.51 -15.92
N SER A 84 -9.23 18.08 -16.78
CA SER A 84 -10.47 17.46 -16.35
C SER A 84 -10.30 15.98 -16.07
N PHE A 85 -11.03 15.46 -15.09
CA PHE A 85 -11.08 14.05 -14.76
C PHE A 85 -12.47 13.66 -14.21
N ASP A 86 -12.80 12.36 -14.25
CA ASP A 86 -14.09 11.86 -13.74
C ASP A 86 -13.96 11.36 -12.29
N GLN A 87 -12.88 10.65 -11.94
CA GLN A 87 -12.68 10.11 -10.60
C GLN A 87 -11.25 10.36 -10.11
N TYR A 88 -11.10 10.57 -8.82
CA TYR A 88 -9.79 10.66 -8.15
C TYR A 88 -9.72 9.63 -7.02
N ILE A 89 -8.71 8.78 -7.04
CA ILE A 89 -8.44 7.77 -6.01
C ILE A 89 -7.06 8.03 -5.44
N MET A 90 -7.00 8.35 -4.15
CA MET A 90 -5.75 8.54 -3.41
C MET A 90 -5.45 7.31 -2.55
N ILE A 91 -4.21 6.83 -2.61
CA ILE A 91 -3.72 5.85 -1.64
C ILE A 91 -3.12 6.60 -0.45
N SER A 92 -3.87 6.60 0.64
CA SER A 92 -3.44 7.09 1.95
C SER A 92 -2.71 5.98 2.74
N SER A 93 -2.91 5.91 4.03
CA SER A 93 -2.29 4.91 4.90
C SER A 93 -3.05 4.81 6.22
N SER A 94 -3.06 3.65 6.84
CA SER A 94 -3.45 3.46 8.24
C SER A 94 -2.56 4.20 9.25
N ALA A 95 -1.39 4.68 8.83
CA ALA A 95 -0.51 5.53 9.65
C ALA A 95 -1.14 6.88 10.07
N VAL A 96 -2.32 7.21 9.54
CA VAL A 96 -3.11 8.37 9.99
C VAL A 96 -3.72 8.19 11.38
N TYR A 97 -3.78 6.95 11.89
CA TYR A 97 -4.33 6.64 13.21
C TYR A 97 -3.22 6.60 14.27
N PRO A 98 -3.49 7.13 15.49
CA PRO A 98 -2.53 7.09 16.59
C PRO A 98 -2.36 5.66 17.14
N GLU A 99 -1.19 5.35 17.70
CA GLU A 99 -0.92 4.02 18.27
C GLU A 99 -1.73 3.67 19.51
N TYR A 100 -2.30 4.69 20.18
CA TYR A 100 -3.07 4.52 21.43
C TYR A 100 -4.59 4.45 21.20
N GLY A 101 -5.04 4.53 19.94
CA GLY A 101 -6.47 4.50 19.62
C GLY A 101 -7.14 3.16 19.90
N VAL A 102 -8.47 3.20 20.06
CA VAL A 102 -9.28 1.97 20.20
C VAL A 102 -9.34 1.24 18.87
N GLN A 103 -9.07 -0.05 18.88
CA GLN A 103 -9.04 -0.89 17.67
C GLN A 103 -10.18 -1.92 17.68
N PRO A 104 -10.65 -2.35 16.51
CA PRO A 104 -10.20 -1.93 15.17
C PRO A 104 -10.50 -0.44 14.90
N PHE A 105 -9.58 0.23 14.18
CA PHE A 105 -9.83 1.62 13.77
C PHE A 105 -10.93 1.69 12.72
N LEU A 106 -11.92 2.54 12.97
CA LEU A 106 -12.95 2.94 12.00
C LEU A 106 -12.45 4.11 11.13
N GLU A 107 -13.08 4.36 10.01
CA GLU A 107 -12.74 5.50 9.14
C GLU A 107 -12.93 6.85 9.86
N GLU A 108 -13.84 6.92 10.83
CA GLU A 108 -14.13 8.09 11.67
C GLU A 108 -13.24 8.18 12.90
N SER A 109 -12.42 7.16 13.19
CA SER A 109 -11.51 7.20 14.33
C SER A 109 -10.61 8.44 14.27
N GLU A 110 -10.22 8.94 15.45
CA GLU A 110 -9.31 10.07 15.55
C GLU A 110 -8.07 9.86 14.69
N LYS A 111 -7.68 10.92 13.97
CA LYS A 111 -6.45 10.96 13.19
C LYS A 111 -5.49 11.92 13.86
N SER A 112 -4.35 11.42 14.25
CA SER A 112 -3.30 12.23 14.90
C SER A 112 -1.93 11.60 14.71
N GLU A 113 -0.91 12.23 15.28
CA GLU A 113 0.46 11.73 15.24
C GLU A 113 0.54 10.32 15.84
N ASN A 114 1.28 9.47 15.15
CA ASN A 114 1.64 8.13 15.60
C ASN A 114 3.16 8.10 15.82
N LYS A 115 3.60 7.76 17.03
CA LYS A 115 5.03 7.82 17.41
C LYS A 115 5.94 6.93 16.54
N PHE A 116 5.40 5.87 15.95
CA PHE A 116 6.18 4.96 15.08
C PHE A 116 6.29 5.47 13.65
N TRP A 117 5.29 6.22 13.18
CA TRP A 117 5.23 6.75 11.83
C TRP A 117 5.63 8.23 11.71
N GLY A 118 5.58 8.98 12.82
CA GLY A 118 5.98 10.38 12.90
C GLY A 118 5.40 11.24 11.77
N ALA A 119 6.27 12.00 11.11
CA ALA A 119 5.87 12.89 10.03
C ALA A 119 5.16 12.19 8.85
N TYR A 120 5.40 10.90 8.62
CA TYR A 120 4.69 10.18 7.56
C TYR A 120 3.18 10.13 7.79
N GLY A 121 2.76 9.82 9.03
CA GLY A 121 1.33 9.78 9.40
C GLY A 121 0.68 11.16 9.32
N THR A 122 1.28 12.18 9.96
CA THR A 122 0.75 13.55 9.98
C THR A 122 0.71 14.19 8.59
N ASN A 123 1.70 13.91 7.75
CA ASN A 123 1.72 14.37 6.36
C ASN A 123 0.59 13.73 5.54
N LYS A 124 0.30 12.42 5.73
CA LYS A 124 -0.85 11.78 5.08
C LYS A 124 -2.18 12.39 5.53
N ILE A 125 -2.33 12.75 6.81
CA ILE A 125 -3.52 13.47 7.31
C ILE A 125 -3.66 14.82 6.58
N ALA A 126 -2.58 15.57 6.45
CA ALA A 126 -2.58 16.85 5.73
C ALA A 126 -2.93 16.67 4.24
N ALA A 127 -2.40 15.63 3.59
CA ALA A 127 -2.72 15.29 2.21
C ALA A 127 -4.21 14.95 2.00
N GLU A 128 -4.80 14.11 2.88
CA GLU A 128 -6.22 13.79 2.83
C GLU A 128 -7.09 15.07 2.94
N LYS A 129 -6.76 15.93 3.91
CA LYS A 129 -7.46 17.20 4.09
C LYS A 129 -7.35 18.09 2.85
N ALA A 130 -6.14 18.29 2.34
CA ALA A 130 -5.90 19.13 1.17
C ALA A 130 -6.63 18.59 -0.08
N LEU A 131 -6.77 17.27 -0.21
CA LEU A 131 -7.51 16.64 -1.31
C LEU A 131 -9.01 16.91 -1.20
N LEU A 132 -9.62 16.62 -0.05
CA LEU A 132 -11.07 16.80 0.14
C LEU A 132 -11.52 18.27 0.04
N GLU A 133 -10.65 19.23 0.33
CA GLU A 133 -10.92 20.67 0.11
C GLU A 133 -10.99 21.01 -1.39
N ARG A 134 -10.34 20.25 -2.27
CA ARG A 134 -10.22 20.52 -3.72
C ARG A 134 -11.06 19.60 -4.58
N VAL A 135 -11.17 18.32 -4.17
CA VAL A 135 -11.87 17.26 -4.88
C VAL A 135 -12.78 16.58 -3.86
N LYS A 136 -14.00 17.08 -3.70
CA LYS A 136 -14.93 16.64 -2.65
C LYS A 136 -15.31 15.17 -2.75
N ASP A 137 -15.42 14.66 -3.98
CA ASP A 137 -15.84 13.30 -4.30
C ASP A 137 -14.64 12.36 -4.53
N ALA A 138 -13.44 12.73 -4.02
CA ALA A 138 -12.28 11.87 -4.11
C ALA A 138 -12.40 10.64 -3.21
N TYR A 139 -11.99 9.48 -3.73
CA TYR A 139 -11.85 8.27 -2.93
C TYR A 139 -10.49 8.26 -2.21
N ILE A 140 -10.51 7.92 -0.93
CA ILE A 140 -9.31 7.80 -0.08
C ILE A 140 -9.26 6.38 0.46
N LEU A 141 -8.22 5.62 0.09
CA LEU A 141 -8.00 4.26 0.58
C LEU A 141 -6.88 4.27 1.63
N ARG A 142 -7.15 3.74 2.81
CA ARG A 142 -6.21 3.64 3.93
C ARG A 142 -5.77 2.19 4.14
N PRO A 143 -4.76 1.72 3.40
CA PRO A 143 -4.26 0.35 3.58
C PRO A 143 -3.44 0.20 4.85
N PRO A 144 -3.41 -1.02 5.41
CA PRO A 144 -2.45 -1.45 6.42
C PRO A 144 -1.11 -1.79 5.73
N TYR A 145 -0.43 -2.86 6.15
CA TYR A 145 0.76 -3.32 5.47
C TYR A 145 0.40 -3.94 4.10
N LEU A 146 0.69 -3.20 3.02
CA LEU A 146 0.62 -3.75 1.67
C LEU A 146 1.76 -4.73 1.45
N TYR A 147 1.46 -5.88 0.84
CA TYR A 147 2.41 -6.92 0.49
C TYR A 147 2.09 -7.52 -0.88
N GLY A 148 2.97 -8.36 -1.40
CA GLY A 148 2.78 -9.00 -2.68
C GLY A 148 3.95 -8.80 -3.65
N PRO A 149 3.81 -9.22 -4.91
CA PRO A 149 4.83 -9.01 -5.94
C PRO A 149 5.24 -7.54 -6.08
N MET A 150 6.48 -7.30 -6.46
CA MET A 150 7.12 -5.97 -6.60
C MET A 150 7.35 -5.22 -5.27
N ASN A 151 7.07 -5.83 -4.11
CA ASN A 151 7.38 -5.20 -2.83
C ASN A 151 8.89 -5.08 -2.64
N ASN A 152 9.38 -3.84 -2.69
CA ASN A 152 10.79 -3.53 -2.52
C ASN A 152 11.17 -3.23 -1.06
N VAL A 153 10.23 -3.30 -0.12
CA VAL A 153 10.49 -3.12 1.31
C VAL A 153 10.89 -4.47 1.91
N TYR A 154 11.99 -4.47 2.68
CA TYR A 154 12.53 -5.68 3.30
C TYR A 154 11.67 -6.14 4.49
N ARG A 155 10.49 -6.66 4.20
CA ARG A 155 9.51 -7.20 5.16
C ARG A 155 9.39 -8.71 5.02
N GLU A 156 8.47 -9.21 4.18
CA GLU A 156 8.36 -10.64 3.86
C GLU A 156 9.66 -11.19 3.27
N ALA A 157 10.37 -10.41 2.47
CA ALA A 157 11.67 -10.77 1.91
C ALA A 157 12.72 -11.08 2.98
N PHE A 158 12.70 -10.37 4.14
CA PHE A 158 13.54 -10.67 5.28
C PHE A 158 13.26 -12.08 5.83
N VAL A 159 11.98 -12.43 5.98
CA VAL A 159 11.58 -13.75 6.47
C VAL A 159 11.93 -14.84 5.45
N PHE A 160 11.73 -14.55 4.16
CA PHE A 160 12.14 -15.48 3.09
C PHE A 160 13.65 -15.73 3.10
N ASP A 161 14.48 -14.70 3.31
CA ASP A 161 15.93 -14.86 3.44
C ASP A 161 16.31 -15.70 4.66
N CYS A 162 15.63 -15.50 5.79
CA CYS A 162 15.83 -16.33 6.99
C CYS A 162 15.48 -17.80 6.71
N ALA A 163 14.36 -18.06 6.06
CA ALA A 163 13.91 -19.39 5.70
C ALA A 163 14.87 -20.07 4.71
N LEU A 164 15.28 -19.37 3.66
CA LEU A 164 16.19 -19.92 2.63
C LEU A 164 17.58 -20.26 3.20
N ALA A 165 18.03 -19.50 4.20
CA ALA A 165 19.33 -19.71 4.84
C ALA A 165 19.27 -20.65 6.04
N ASP A 166 18.14 -21.30 6.33
CA ASP A 166 17.90 -22.18 7.48
C ASP A 166 18.33 -21.55 8.83
N ARG A 167 18.17 -20.22 8.95
CA ARG A 167 18.52 -19.49 10.16
C ARG A 167 17.45 -19.66 11.23
N LYS A 168 17.85 -19.68 12.51
CA LYS A 168 16.91 -19.45 13.61
C LYS A 168 16.21 -18.11 13.39
N PHE A 169 14.90 -18.08 13.63
CA PHE A 169 14.12 -16.85 13.52
C PHE A 169 13.88 -16.25 14.91
N TYR A 170 14.37 -15.05 15.10
CA TYR A 170 14.17 -14.30 16.34
C TYR A 170 12.78 -13.66 16.34
N LEU A 171 11.89 -14.21 17.17
CA LEU A 171 10.50 -13.82 17.28
C LEU A 171 10.29 -12.87 18.44
N PRO A 172 9.70 -11.67 18.24
CA PRO A 172 9.39 -10.76 19.34
C PRO A 172 8.46 -11.40 20.35
N GLN A 173 8.88 -11.44 21.61
CA GLN A 173 8.14 -11.99 22.75
C GLN A 173 7.61 -13.41 22.46
N ASP A 174 6.31 -13.66 22.62
CA ASP A 174 5.64 -14.90 22.26
C ASP A 174 5.16 -14.95 20.79
N GLY A 175 5.31 -13.83 20.08
CA GLY A 175 4.84 -13.66 18.71
C GLY A 175 3.34 -13.42 18.57
N GLY A 176 2.65 -13.08 19.68
CA GLY A 176 1.21 -12.88 19.72
C GLY A 176 0.73 -11.54 19.13
N MET A 177 1.62 -10.53 19.00
CA MET A 177 1.27 -9.24 18.41
C MET A 177 0.60 -9.40 17.05
N LYS A 178 -0.53 -8.74 16.84
CA LYS A 178 -1.32 -8.86 15.62
C LYS A 178 -1.05 -7.72 14.66
N LEU A 179 -0.97 -8.07 13.38
CA LEU A 179 -0.83 -7.15 12.25
C LEU A 179 -1.85 -7.50 11.17
N GLN A 180 -2.26 -6.50 10.42
CA GLN A 180 -3.16 -6.67 9.28
C GLN A 180 -2.40 -6.42 7.99
N PHE A 181 -2.76 -7.17 6.96
CA PHE A 181 -2.12 -7.12 5.65
C PHE A 181 -3.17 -6.93 4.56
N PHE A 182 -2.74 -6.42 3.42
CA PHE A 182 -3.59 -6.34 2.23
C PHE A 182 -2.75 -6.60 0.99
N HIS A 183 -3.18 -7.54 0.17
CA HIS A 183 -2.43 -7.89 -1.03
C HIS A 183 -2.56 -6.79 -2.09
N VAL A 184 -1.45 -6.42 -2.74
CA VAL A 184 -1.42 -5.33 -3.73
C VAL A 184 -2.38 -5.57 -4.91
N LYS A 185 -2.64 -6.82 -5.28
CA LYS A 185 -3.62 -7.19 -6.31
C LYS A 185 -5.06 -6.91 -5.86
N ASP A 186 -5.37 -7.11 -4.58
CA ASP A 186 -6.69 -6.79 -4.04
C ASP A 186 -6.91 -5.28 -3.99
N LEU A 187 -5.87 -4.50 -3.68
CA LEU A 187 -5.94 -3.05 -3.80
C LEU A 187 -6.33 -2.63 -5.23
N CYS A 188 -5.70 -3.21 -6.26
CA CYS A 188 -6.04 -2.92 -7.66
C CYS A 188 -7.46 -3.34 -8.03
N ARG A 189 -7.90 -4.52 -7.59
CA ARG A 189 -9.27 -5.01 -7.83
C ARG A 189 -10.32 -4.14 -7.16
N LEU A 190 -10.05 -3.73 -5.91
CA LEU A 190 -10.92 -2.79 -5.21
C LEU A 190 -11.00 -1.45 -5.93
N MET A 191 -9.86 -0.92 -6.41
CA MET A 191 -9.86 0.29 -7.25
C MET A 191 -10.71 0.09 -8.50
N GLU A 192 -10.63 -1.07 -9.15
CA GLU A 192 -11.46 -1.39 -10.34
C GLU A 192 -12.97 -1.41 -10.01
N VAL A 193 -13.35 -1.98 -8.85
CA VAL A 193 -14.74 -1.94 -8.35
C VAL A 193 -15.18 -0.49 -8.13
N ILE A 194 -14.37 0.33 -7.44
CA ILE A 194 -14.67 1.74 -7.20
C ILE A 194 -14.85 2.51 -8.51
N ILE A 195 -13.99 2.27 -9.50
CA ILE A 195 -14.07 2.92 -10.82
C ILE A 195 -15.35 2.54 -11.57
N LYS A 196 -15.83 1.32 -11.41
CA LYS A 196 -17.04 0.83 -12.11
C LYS A 196 -18.32 1.22 -11.39
N GLU A 197 -18.38 1.05 -10.09
CA GLU A 197 -19.60 1.11 -9.29
C GLU A 197 -19.83 2.47 -8.63
N LYS A 198 -18.76 3.27 -8.44
CA LYS A 198 -18.82 4.59 -7.80
C LYS A 198 -19.59 4.58 -6.48
N PRO A 199 -19.15 3.77 -5.48
CA PRO A 199 -19.88 3.62 -4.22
C PRO A 199 -19.99 4.98 -3.47
N GLU A 200 -21.01 5.10 -2.63
CA GLU A 200 -21.29 6.31 -1.84
C GLU A 200 -20.21 6.59 -0.77
N GLU A 201 -19.56 5.54 -0.27
CA GLU A 201 -18.51 5.64 0.73
C GLU A 201 -17.19 6.02 0.06
N HIS A 202 -16.74 7.25 0.30
CA HIS A 202 -15.53 7.78 -0.34
C HIS A 202 -14.24 7.55 0.46
N ILE A 203 -14.34 7.28 1.76
CA ILE A 203 -13.19 6.98 2.62
C ILE A 203 -13.32 5.55 3.10
N LEU A 204 -12.31 4.73 2.78
CA LEU A 204 -12.31 3.30 3.06
C LEU A 204 -11.01 2.90 3.77
N ASN A 205 -11.13 2.29 4.94
CA ASN A 205 -10.10 1.41 5.44
C ASN A 205 -10.11 0.14 4.57
N VAL A 206 -8.92 -0.31 4.16
CA VAL A 206 -8.81 -1.48 3.28
C VAL A 206 -7.84 -2.48 3.86
N GLY A 207 -8.13 -3.78 3.72
CA GLY A 207 -7.30 -4.83 4.32
C GLY A 207 -7.98 -6.19 4.26
N ASN A 208 -7.26 -7.24 4.66
CA ASN A 208 -7.90 -8.51 4.96
C ASN A 208 -8.74 -8.34 6.23
N VAL A 209 -9.85 -9.06 6.32
CA VAL A 209 -10.78 -8.98 7.47
C VAL A 209 -10.05 -9.33 8.78
N GLU A 210 -9.19 -10.34 8.73
CA GLU A 210 -8.49 -10.85 9.91
C GLU A 210 -7.10 -10.24 10.04
N ALA A 211 -6.79 -9.78 11.26
CA ALA A 211 -5.42 -9.51 11.68
C ALA A 211 -4.80 -10.82 12.17
N VAL A 212 -3.57 -11.10 11.77
CA VAL A 212 -2.83 -12.32 12.12
C VAL A 212 -1.69 -12.03 13.09
N SER A 213 -1.38 -12.99 13.97
CA SER A 213 -0.21 -12.86 14.84
C SER A 213 1.08 -12.86 14.02
N ILE A 214 2.12 -12.16 14.52
CA ILE A 214 3.42 -12.17 13.83
C ILE A 214 4.01 -13.59 13.75
N LYS A 215 3.75 -14.45 14.75
CA LYS A 215 4.15 -15.86 14.71
C LYS A 215 3.47 -16.59 13.55
N GLU A 216 2.16 -16.41 13.39
CA GLU A 216 1.41 -17.01 12.28
C GLU A 216 1.90 -16.48 10.93
N TRP A 217 2.07 -15.17 10.80
CA TRP A 217 2.58 -14.55 9.57
C TRP A 217 3.96 -15.09 9.18
N VAL A 218 4.91 -15.18 10.13
CA VAL A 218 6.23 -15.75 9.89
C VAL A 218 6.12 -17.24 9.49
N THR A 219 5.26 -17.99 10.18
CA THR A 219 5.04 -19.42 9.85
C THR A 219 4.56 -19.58 8.42
N LYS A 220 3.57 -18.78 7.99
CA LYS A 220 3.05 -18.80 6.60
C LYS A 220 4.11 -18.36 5.58
N CYS A 221 4.99 -17.43 5.92
CA CYS A 221 6.14 -17.08 5.07
C CYS A 221 7.08 -18.28 4.88
N TYR A 222 7.40 -19.05 5.93
CA TYR A 222 8.21 -20.25 5.83
C TYR A 222 7.52 -21.37 5.03
N GLU A 223 6.23 -21.59 5.30
CA GLU A 223 5.41 -22.58 4.58
C GLU A 223 5.34 -22.29 3.08
N SER A 224 5.31 -21.02 2.66
CA SER A 224 5.32 -20.64 1.24
C SER A 224 6.60 -21.05 0.50
N ILE A 225 7.67 -21.39 1.25
CA ILE A 225 8.96 -21.89 0.76
C ILE A 225 9.09 -23.40 1.00
N GLY A 226 8.10 -24.05 1.63
CA GLY A 226 8.15 -25.46 2.02
C GLY A 226 9.03 -25.73 3.23
N LYS A 227 9.18 -24.76 4.14
CA LYS A 227 10.00 -24.86 5.35
C LYS A 227 9.20 -24.63 6.63
N ILE A 228 9.79 -25.00 7.75
CA ILE A 228 9.23 -24.80 9.10
C ILE A 228 10.19 -23.88 9.87
N PRO A 229 9.69 -22.81 10.54
CA PRO A 229 10.54 -21.92 11.29
C PRO A 229 11.06 -22.57 12.57
N ASN A 230 12.34 -22.30 12.90
CA ASN A 230 12.93 -22.59 14.20
C ASN A 230 12.98 -21.30 15.01
N PHE A 231 11.98 -21.09 15.88
CA PHE A 231 11.83 -19.85 16.65
C PHE A 231 12.75 -19.77 17.86
N VAL A 232 13.29 -18.57 18.06
CA VAL A 232 13.92 -18.14 19.32
C VAL A 232 13.17 -16.91 19.78
N ASN A 233 12.48 -17.02 20.91
CA ASN A 233 11.72 -15.90 21.45
C ASN A 233 12.65 -14.87 22.10
N VAL A 234 12.46 -13.59 21.79
CA VAL A 234 13.24 -12.47 22.33
C VAL A 234 12.38 -11.71 23.33
N TYR A 235 12.75 -11.79 24.60
CA TYR A 235 12.08 -11.12 25.71
C TYR A 235 12.89 -9.94 26.26
N GLU A 236 14.12 -9.77 25.78
CA GLU A 236 15.01 -8.69 26.18
C GLU A 236 14.49 -7.34 25.67
N GLU A 237 14.80 -6.27 26.37
CA GLU A 237 14.49 -4.88 25.98
C GLU A 237 15.41 -4.41 24.84
N ILE A 238 15.28 -5.05 23.68
CA ILE A 238 15.98 -4.67 22.44
C ILE A 238 14.96 -4.07 21.48
N GLU A 239 15.33 -2.96 20.85
CA GLU A 239 14.45 -2.37 19.83
C GLU A 239 14.11 -3.40 18.74
N GLN A 240 12.82 -3.70 18.59
CA GLN A 240 12.32 -4.77 17.72
C GLN A 240 12.78 -4.61 16.26
N ARG A 241 12.91 -3.36 15.80
CA ARG A 241 13.37 -3.07 14.43
C ARG A 241 14.82 -3.49 14.16
N ASN A 242 15.60 -3.78 15.18
CA ASN A 242 16.97 -4.26 15.02
C ASN A 242 17.05 -5.73 14.57
N TYR A 243 15.98 -6.51 14.75
CA TYR A 243 15.96 -7.94 14.43
C TYR A 243 14.67 -8.43 13.76
N PHE A 244 13.65 -7.56 13.66
CA PHE A 244 12.36 -7.89 13.06
C PHE A 244 11.84 -6.78 12.15
N SER A 245 11.04 -7.14 11.15
CA SER A 245 10.62 -6.23 10.07
C SER A 245 9.59 -5.17 10.47
N PHE A 246 8.91 -5.32 11.60
CA PHE A 246 7.85 -4.43 12.04
C PHE A 246 8.17 -3.76 13.38
N TYR A 247 7.49 -2.66 13.69
CA TYR A 247 7.54 -2.01 15.00
C TYR A 247 6.80 -2.84 16.05
N ASN A 248 7.15 -2.65 17.31
CA ASN A 248 6.41 -3.22 18.45
C ASN A 248 5.11 -2.45 18.70
N TYR A 249 4.15 -2.68 17.82
CA TYR A 249 2.90 -1.96 17.77
C TYR A 249 1.85 -2.79 17.07
N GLU A 250 0.87 -3.26 17.85
CA GLU A 250 -0.29 -3.98 17.34
C GLU A 250 -1.27 -2.99 16.71
N TYR A 251 -1.73 -3.28 15.48
CA TYR A 251 -2.77 -2.47 14.90
C TYR A 251 -3.53 -3.17 13.79
N TYR A 252 -4.82 -2.87 13.71
CA TYR A 252 -5.70 -3.34 12.65
C TYR A 252 -6.92 -2.41 12.47
N LEU A 253 -7.51 -2.49 11.29
CA LEU A 253 -8.56 -1.62 10.80
C LEU A 253 -9.88 -2.38 10.74
N ASP A 254 -10.99 -1.72 11.01
CA ASP A 254 -12.28 -2.16 10.56
C ASP A 254 -12.38 -1.96 9.05
N VAL A 255 -12.72 -3.02 8.32
CA VAL A 255 -12.84 -3.02 6.86
C VAL A 255 -14.28 -3.28 6.40
N SER A 256 -15.25 -3.01 7.26
CA SER A 256 -16.66 -3.29 7.01
C SER A 256 -17.20 -2.53 5.79
N ARG A 257 -16.71 -1.31 5.52
CA ARG A 257 -17.08 -0.54 4.32
C ARG A 257 -16.53 -1.19 3.05
N GLN A 258 -15.25 -1.57 3.06
CA GLN A 258 -14.67 -2.34 1.95
C GLN A 258 -15.48 -3.61 1.67
N ASN A 259 -15.84 -4.38 2.71
CA ASN A 259 -16.51 -5.66 2.55
C ASN A 259 -17.91 -5.56 1.93
N LYS A 260 -18.57 -4.42 1.98
CA LYS A 260 -19.84 -4.21 1.28
C LYS A 260 -19.70 -4.26 -0.24
N ILE A 261 -18.52 -3.86 -0.77
CA ILE A 261 -18.26 -3.74 -2.21
C ILE A 261 -17.19 -4.72 -2.70
N TYR A 262 -16.30 -5.19 -1.83
CA TYR A 262 -15.23 -6.11 -2.14
C TYR A 262 -14.98 -7.07 -0.96
N PRO A 263 -15.84 -8.12 -0.78
CA PRO A 263 -15.77 -9.00 0.39
C PRO A 263 -14.69 -10.09 0.29
N GLU A 264 -14.31 -10.50 -0.91
CA GLU A 264 -13.40 -11.63 -1.13
C GLU A 264 -11.98 -11.14 -1.40
N THR A 265 -11.12 -11.23 -0.39
CA THR A 265 -9.70 -10.92 -0.51
C THR A 265 -8.85 -12.18 -0.70
N ILE A 266 -7.69 -12.02 -1.31
CA ILE A 266 -6.70 -13.10 -1.44
C ILE A 266 -6.29 -13.55 -0.03
N SER A 267 -6.27 -14.88 0.18
CA SER A 267 -5.81 -15.44 1.44
C SER A 267 -4.33 -15.06 1.68
N LEU A 268 -3.94 -14.90 2.95
CA LEU A 268 -2.53 -14.60 3.26
C LEU A 268 -1.58 -15.66 2.69
N GLU A 269 -2.00 -16.90 2.69
CA GLU A 269 -1.23 -18.03 2.15
C GLU A 269 -0.99 -17.90 0.64
N ASP A 270 -2.04 -17.65 -0.14
CA ASP A 270 -1.91 -17.49 -1.59
C ASP A 270 -1.12 -16.21 -1.94
N GLY A 271 -1.36 -15.11 -1.23
CA GLY A 271 -0.62 -13.87 -1.43
C GLY A 271 0.86 -14.00 -1.12
N LEU A 272 1.24 -14.79 -0.09
CA LEU A 272 2.65 -15.06 0.22
C LEU A 272 3.30 -15.99 -0.81
N ARG A 273 2.56 -16.93 -1.40
CA ARG A 273 3.07 -17.72 -2.55
C ARG A 273 3.37 -16.83 -3.75
N ASP A 274 2.50 -15.85 -4.06
CA ASP A 274 2.75 -14.87 -5.11
C ASP A 274 3.98 -14.01 -4.79
N SER A 275 4.10 -13.57 -3.53
CA SER A 275 5.23 -12.75 -3.06
C SER A 275 6.57 -13.49 -3.19
N VAL A 276 6.65 -14.74 -2.71
CA VAL A 276 7.90 -15.51 -2.74
C VAL A 276 8.31 -15.87 -4.15
N LYS A 277 7.34 -16.19 -5.03
CA LYS A 277 7.63 -16.46 -6.44
C LYS A 277 8.31 -15.26 -7.09
N TRP A 278 7.74 -14.08 -6.93
CA TRP A 278 8.34 -12.86 -7.44
C TRP A 278 9.69 -12.58 -6.79
N TYR A 279 9.80 -12.70 -5.47
CA TYR A 279 11.03 -12.43 -4.72
C TYR A 279 12.21 -13.29 -5.21
N LEU A 280 12.00 -14.57 -5.46
CA LEU A 280 13.06 -15.47 -5.90
C LEU A 280 13.71 -15.05 -7.23
N GLU A 281 12.95 -14.41 -8.11
CA GLU A 281 13.40 -13.91 -9.40
C GLU A 281 13.97 -12.47 -9.33
N HIS A 282 13.61 -11.68 -8.28
CA HIS A 282 13.86 -10.23 -8.23
C HIS A 282 14.55 -9.78 -6.91
N ARG A 283 15.37 -10.64 -6.30
CA ARG A 283 15.99 -10.35 -4.99
C ARG A 283 16.80 -9.05 -4.94
N THR A 284 17.36 -8.62 -6.06
CA THR A 284 18.16 -7.39 -6.16
C THR A 284 17.32 -6.12 -6.22
N GLU A 285 16.00 -6.23 -6.44
CA GLU A 285 15.09 -5.09 -6.43
C GLU A 285 14.61 -4.71 -5.02
N VAL A 286 14.86 -5.56 -4.02
CA VAL A 286 14.47 -5.33 -2.63
C VAL A 286 15.55 -4.56 -1.87
N ASN A 287 15.16 -3.48 -1.19
CA ASN A 287 16.06 -2.65 -0.36
C ASN A 287 16.32 -3.38 0.97
N LYS A 288 17.51 -3.95 1.13
CA LYS A 288 17.98 -4.64 2.34
C LYS A 288 18.64 -3.70 3.33
#